data_5ac9b0c8afdea34cff5a801779fa58b0
#
_entry.id   5ac9b0c8afdea34cff5a801779fa58b0
#
_cell.length_a   1.000
_cell.length_b   1.000
_cell.length_c   1.000
_cell.angle_alpha   90.00
_cell.angle_beta   90.00
_cell.angle_gamma   90.00
#
_symmetry.space_group_name_H-M   'P 1'
#
loop_
_entity.id
_entity.type
_entity.pdbx_description
1 polymer ?
#
loop_
_entity_poly.entity_id
_entity_poly.type
_entity_poly.pdbx_seq_one_letter_code
_entity_poly.pdbx_strand_id
1 'polypeptide(L)'
;MYKLLPILLFAYGLALTTEDIYDNSWALIIGIDKYENVSNLDYAVKDANSIASLLKDNFNFPSKNVTVLLNEEATFTNIRNGLSKVSSSAKANDRVLIYFAGHGETMDLPDGGEMGYLLPIEAKRDELFTTSIPMDDLKRISSMSQSKHMLFLIDACYGGLAATGARGLSSSTPNYIDKITKDKARQIITAGGRGEQVVEKSEWGHSAFTMNLIKALENNKGDLNNDGYITAEELGLFLKEKVTIDSDNMQTPISRRYTSDEGEFVFINKVENIIINEATINIVDTINTINYMSVKLL
;
A
#
# COMPACT_ATOMS: atom_id res chain seq x y z
N MET A 1 -50.61 12.93 30.83
CA MET A 1 -50.22 11.98 29.75
C MET A 1 -48.83 12.38 29.22
N TYR A 2 -47.77 11.85 29.79
CA TYR A 2 -46.42 12.15 29.36
C TYR A 2 -46.07 11.24 28.20
N LYS A 3 -45.80 11.81 27.04
CA LYS A 3 -45.26 11.08 25.88
C LYS A 3 -43.79 10.82 26.14
N LEU A 4 -43.42 9.56 26.43
CA LEU A 4 -42.04 9.12 26.38
C LEU A 4 -41.57 9.19 24.92
N LEU A 5 -40.60 10.06 24.66
CA LEU A 5 -39.87 10.09 23.41
C LEU A 5 -38.87 8.92 23.43
N PRO A 6 -38.88 8.01 22.45
CA PRO A 6 -37.88 6.94 22.42
C PRO A 6 -36.49 7.55 22.15
N ILE A 7 -35.56 7.40 23.09
CA ILE A 7 -34.15 7.69 22.88
C ILE A 7 -33.63 6.60 21.97
N LEU A 8 -33.43 6.93 20.70
CA LEU A 8 -32.71 6.07 19.77
C LEU A 8 -31.24 6.10 20.18
N LEU A 9 -30.78 5.08 20.91
CA LEU A 9 -29.38 4.79 21.13
C LEU A 9 -28.80 4.29 19.79
N PHE A 10 -28.18 5.18 19.02
CA PHE A 10 -27.27 4.77 17.96
C PHE A 10 -26.04 4.18 18.63
N ALA A 11 -25.90 2.86 18.59
CA ALA A 11 -24.65 2.20 18.86
C ALA A 11 -23.70 2.53 17.71
N TYR A 12 -22.91 3.60 17.86
CA TYR A 12 -21.76 3.84 16.99
C TYR A 12 -20.77 2.72 17.28
N GLY A 13 -20.66 1.77 16.37
CA GLY A 13 -19.49 0.88 16.35
C GLY A 13 -18.25 1.77 16.24
N LEU A 14 -17.36 1.70 17.23
CA LEU A 14 -16.06 2.40 17.15
C LEU A 14 -15.33 1.87 15.92
N ALA A 15 -15.00 2.75 14.99
CA ALA A 15 -14.17 2.40 13.85
C ALA A 15 -12.78 1.95 14.38
N LEU A 16 -12.24 0.87 13.81
CA LEU A 16 -10.91 0.36 14.20
C LEU A 16 -9.84 1.37 13.79
N THR A 17 -8.88 1.62 14.67
CA THR A 17 -7.70 2.44 14.40
C THR A 17 -6.56 1.58 13.84
N THR A 18 -5.49 2.24 13.37
CA THR A 18 -4.28 1.52 12.95
C THR A 18 -3.71 0.66 14.08
N GLU A 19 -3.73 1.17 15.30
CA GLU A 19 -3.19 0.53 16.50
C GLU A 19 -4.05 -0.67 16.95
N ASP A 20 -5.33 -0.71 16.61
CA ASP A 20 -6.19 -1.87 16.86
C ASP A 20 -5.89 -3.03 15.91
N ILE A 21 -5.34 -2.72 14.73
CA ILE A 21 -5.04 -3.71 13.67
C ILE A 21 -3.58 -4.14 13.68
N TYR A 22 -2.64 -3.18 13.89
CA TYR A 22 -1.20 -3.42 13.76
C TYR A 22 -0.40 -2.91 14.97
N ASP A 23 0.51 -3.74 15.47
CA ASP A 23 1.44 -3.35 16.54
C ASP A 23 2.52 -2.41 16.01
N ASN A 24 3.04 -2.68 14.80
CA ASN A 24 4.02 -1.84 14.12
C ASN A 24 3.83 -1.84 12.60
N SER A 25 4.40 -0.80 11.98
CA SER A 25 4.45 -0.64 10.53
C SER A 25 5.91 -0.52 10.08
N TRP A 26 6.28 -1.28 9.05
CA TRP A 26 7.62 -1.32 8.47
C TRP A 26 7.55 -0.99 6.99
N ALA A 27 8.51 -0.22 6.46
CA ALA A 27 8.58 0.05 5.04
C ALA A 27 10.02 -0.01 4.50
N LEU A 28 10.14 -0.50 3.27
CA LEU A 28 11.30 -0.35 2.41
C LEU A 28 10.86 0.40 1.16
N ILE A 29 11.46 1.55 0.93
CA ILE A 29 11.12 2.45 -0.16
C ILE A 29 12.36 2.59 -1.05
N ILE A 30 12.21 2.32 -2.34
CA ILE A 30 13.31 2.32 -3.30
C ILE A 30 12.93 3.24 -4.46
N GLY A 31 13.84 4.14 -4.85
CA GLY A 31 13.68 5.03 -5.99
C GLY A 31 14.97 5.21 -6.77
N ILE A 32 14.96 4.90 -8.07
CA ILE A 32 16.16 4.93 -8.91
C ILE A 32 15.88 5.73 -10.19
N ASP A 33 16.40 6.95 -10.26
CA ASP A 33 16.38 7.79 -11.46
C ASP A 33 17.61 7.54 -12.33
N LYS A 34 18.77 7.34 -11.68
CA LYS A 34 20.06 7.29 -12.36
C LYS A 34 20.63 5.89 -12.31
N TYR A 35 20.82 5.33 -13.47
CA TYR A 35 21.35 3.98 -13.65
C TYR A 35 22.76 4.04 -14.28
N GLU A 36 23.58 3.05 -13.97
CA GLU A 36 24.93 2.96 -14.52
C GLU A 36 24.95 2.38 -15.95
N ASN A 37 24.03 1.47 -16.29
CA ASN A 37 24.10 0.68 -17.52
C ASN A 37 22.79 0.70 -18.35
N VAL A 38 21.74 1.37 -17.86
CA VAL A 38 20.46 1.54 -18.58
C VAL A 38 20.06 3.01 -18.62
N SER A 39 19.02 3.36 -19.37
CA SER A 39 18.53 4.74 -19.46
C SER A 39 18.06 5.27 -18.10
N ASN A 40 18.25 6.57 -17.86
CA ASN A 40 17.74 7.24 -16.67
C ASN A 40 16.24 7.42 -16.74
N LEU A 41 15.62 7.61 -15.55
CA LEU A 41 14.26 8.05 -15.32
C LEU A 41 14.26 9.48 -14.75
N ASP A 42 13.10 10.11 -14.68
CA ASP A 42 13.00 11.52 -14.25
C ASP A 42 12.38 11.68 -12.86
N TYR A 43 11.52 10.74 -12.40
CA TYR A 43 10.68 10.96 -11.22
C TYR A 43 10.74 9.88 -10.14
N ALA A 44 11.42 8.74 -10.36
CA ALA A 44 11.40 7.62 -9.43
C ALA A 44 11.93 7.97 -8.02
N VAL A 45 12.95 8.81 -7.91
CA VAL A 45 13.46 9.32 -6.62
C VAL A 45 12.45 10.23 -5.94
N LYS A 46 11.80 11.12 -6.70
CA LYS A 46 10.75 11.99 -6.17
C LYS A 46 9.54 11.19 -5.70
N ASP A 47 9.16 10.18 -6.47
CA ASP A 47 8.08 9.26 -6.16
C ASP A 47 8.34 8.52 -4.85
N ALA A 48 9.52 7.92 -4.71
CA ALA A 48 9.95 7.25 -3.50
C ALA A 48 9.92 8.18 -2.26
N ASN A 49 10.41 9.40 -2.38
CA ASN A 49 10.37 10.39 -1.29
C ASN A 49 8.95 10.78 -0.92
N SER A 50 8.07 10.98 -1.91
CA SER A 50 6.67 11.34 -1.67
C SER A 50 5.93 10.22 -0.94
N ILE A 51 6.12 8.96 -1.35
CA ILE A 51 5.54 7.80 -0.67
C ILE A 51 6.10 7.63 0.75
N ALA A 52 7.41 7.80 0.95
CA ALA A 52 8.01 7.72 2.28
C ALA A 52 7.46 8.79 3.25
N SER A 53 7.23 10.01 2.76
CA SER A 53 6.62 11.08 3.54
C SER A 53 5.16 10.77 3.85
N LEU A 54 4.37 10.41 2.84
CA LEU A 54 2.96 10.07 2.98
C LEU A 54 2.73 8.95 4.02
N LEU A 55 3.52 7.89 4.00
CA LEU A 55 3.41 6.80 4.97
C LEU A 55 3.69 7.24 6.40
N LYS A 56 4.70 8.09 6.61
CA LYS A 56 5.05 8.62 7.95
C LYS A 56 4.03 9.60 8.46
N ASP A 57 3.58 10.51 7.61
CA ASP A 57 2.75 11.64 8.00
C ASP A 57 1.28 11.23 8.17
N ASN A 58 0.75 10.37 7.28
CA ASN A 58 -0.66 10.03 7.21
C ASN A 58 -1.02 8.63 7.73
N PHE A 59 -0.08 7.66 7.74
CA PHE A 59 -0.41 6.25 7.96
C PHE A 59 0.34 5.59 9.12
N ASN A 60 0.86 6.35 10.07
CA ASN A 60 1.51 5.85 11.29
C ASN A 60 2.70 4.88 11.04
N PHE A 61 3.49 5.11 9.97
CA PHE A 61 4.76 4.41 9.80
C PHE A 61 5.86 5.14 10.58
N PRO A 62 6.40 4.55 11.66
CA PRO A 62 7.44 5.19 12.45
C PRO A 62 8.71 5.41 11.61
N SER A 63 9.29 6.61 11.64
CA SER A 63 10.49 6.95 10.82
C SER A 63 11.65 5.96 11.01
N LYS A 64 11.83 5.40 12.21
CA LYS A 64 12.85 4.39 12.51
C LYS A 64 12.64 3.05 11.79
N ASN A 65 11.41 2.79 11.35
CA ASN A 65 11.00 1.56 10.66
C ASN A 65 10.86 1.75 9.14
N VAL A 66 11.11 2.97 8.63
CA VAL A 66 11.09 3.30 7.19
C VAL A 66 12.52 3.38 6.69
N THR A 67 12.92 2.44 5.85
CA THR A 67 14.21 2.46 5.15
C THR A 67 13.99 3.00 3.75
N VAL A 68 14.77 3.99 3.34
CA VAL A 68 14.73 4.59 2.00
C VAL A 68 16.07 4.35 1.33
N LEU A 69 16.06 3.84 0.10
CA LEU A 69 17.25 3.61 -0.73
C LEU A 69 17.05 4.35 -2.06
N LEU A 70 17.89 5.34 -2.33
CA LEU A 70 17.78 6.18 -3.52
C LEU A 70 19.06 6.09 -4.35
N ASN A 71 18.92 6.01 -5.67
CA ASN A 71 20.06 6.03 -6.61
C ASN A 71 21.23 5.16 -6.14
N GLU A 72 22.36 5.75 -5.80
CA GLU A 72 23.61 5.08 -5.40
C GLU A 72 23.45 4.14 -4.20
N GLU A 73 22.45 4.35 -3.37
CA GLU A 73 22.13 3.47 -2.24
C GLU A 73 21.31 2.25 -2.67
N ALA A 74 20.62 2.32 -3.82
CA ALA A 74 19.75 1.26 -4.32
C ALA A 74 20.50 0.19 -5.12
N THR A 75 21.59 -0.32 -4.56
CA THR A 75 22.36 -1.43 -5.12
C THR A 75 21.64 -2.77 -4.90
N PHE A 76 22.00 -3.78 -5.72
CA PHE A 76 21.51 -5.16 -5.55
C PHE A 76 21.66 -5.65 -4.11
N THR A 77 22.85 -5.45 -3.53
CA THR A 77 23.12 -5.87 -2.15
C THR A 77 22.28 -5.11 -1.13
N ASN A 78 22.16 -3.79 -1.25
CA ASN A 78 21.41 -2.98 -0.29
C ASN A 78 19.90 -3.25 -0.36
N ILE A 79 19.36 -3.43 -1.57
CA ILE A 79 17.95 -3.81 -1.75
C ILE A 79 17.67 -5.15 -1.07
N ARG A 80 18.50 -6.18 -1.32
CA ARG A 80 18.34 -7.50 -0.68
C ARG A 80 18.47 -7.43 0.84
N ASN A 81 19.42 -6.66 1.34
CA ASN A 81 19.55 -6.43 2.79
C ASN A 81 18.35 -5.71 3.37
N GLY A 82 17.81 -4.70 2.67
CA GLY A 82 16.59 -4.00 3.06
C GLY A 82 15.38 -4.93 3.12
N LEU A 83 15.16 -5.73 2.08
CA LEU A 83 14.10 -6.74 2.02
C LEU A 83 14.23 -7.78 3.16
N SER A 84 15.43 -8.28 3.40
CA SER A 84 15.70 -9.22 4.51
C SER A 84 15.42 -8.56 5.86
N LYS A 85 15.88 -7.33 6.08
CA LYS A 85 15.70 -6.57 7.32
C LYS A 85 14.23 -6.36 7.65
N VAL A 86 13.42 -5.82 6.73
CA VAL A 86 12.00 -5.54 7.00
C VAL A 86 11.22 -6.82 7.22
N SER A 87 11.56 -7.91 6.50
CA SER A 87 10.89 -9.20 6.65
C SER A 87 11.20 -9.89 7.97
N SER A 88 12.47 -9.82 8.44
CA SER A 88 12.90 -10.45 9.70
C SER A 88 12.58 -9.63 10.94
N SER A 89 12.46 -8.31 10.81
CA SER A 89 12.13 -7.42 11.94
C SER A 89 10.65 -7.42 12.28
N ALA A 90 9.78 -7.63 11.29
CA ALA A 90 8.33 -7.60 11.46
C ALA A 90 7.84 -8.84 12.23
N LYS A 91 6.95 -8.62 13.20
CA LYS A 91 6.32 -9.64 14.05
C LYS A 91 4.93 -9.99 13.52
N ALA A 92 4.30 -10.98 14.17
CA ALA A 92 3.04 -11.58 13.74
C ALA A 92 1.87 -10.60 13.58
N ASN A 93 1.89 -9.46 14.29
CA ASN A 93 0.82 -8.46 14.21
C ASN A 93 1.25 -7.17 13.50
N ASP A 94 2.42 -7.18 12.85
CA ASP A 94 2.94 -6.04 12.12
C ASP A 94 2.48 -6.06 10.65
N ARG A 95 2.54 -4.89 10.00
CA ARG A 95 2.45 -4.76 8.55
C ARG A 95 3.77 -4.33 7.93
N VAL A 96 4.02 -4.79 6.70
CA VAL A 96 5.20 -4.44 5.91
C VAL A 96 4.76 -3.91 4.55
N LEU A 97 5.29 -2.76 4.15
CA LEU A 97 5.10 -2.20 2.82
C LEU A 97 6.44 -2.11 2.11
N ILE A 98 6.52 -2.63 0.90
CA ILE A 98 7.65 -2.46 0.00
C ILE A 98 7.19 -1.64 -1.21
N TYR A 99 7.84 -0.50 -1.45
CA TYR A 99 7.63 0.33 -2.62
C TYR A 99 8.91 0.37 -3.45
N PHE A 100 8.77 0.20 -4.74
CA PHE A 100 9.85 0.30 -5.71
C PHE A 100 9.41 1.17 -6.87
N ALA A 101 10.18 2.22 -7.19
CA ALA A 101 10.06 3.02 -8.41
C ALA A 101 11.38 2.95 -9.17
N GLY A 102 11.31 2.46 -10.41
CA GLY A 102 12.50 2.25 -11.24
C GLY A 102 12.22 1.36 -12.44
N HIS A 103 13.28 0.88 -13.08
CA HIS A 103 13.16 -0.04 -14.20
C HIS A 103 12.79 -1.46 -13.76
N GLY A 104 11.89 -2.06 -14.51
CA GLY A 104 11.68 -3.50 -14.56
C GLY A 104 12.05 -4.07 -15.93
N GLU A 105 12.38 -5.34 -15.98
CA GLU A 105 12.69 -6.05 -17.22
C GLU A 105 12.10 -7.46 -17.20
N THR A 106 11.79 -7.99 -18.36
CA THR A 106 11.22 -9.34 -18.51
C THR A 106 12.13 -10.17 -19.40
N MET A 107 12.46 -11.37 -18.95
CA MET A 107 13.22 -12.36 -19.70
C MET A 107 12.32 -13.56 -20.07
N ASP A 108 12.28 -13.88 -21.35
CA ASP A 108 11.62 -15.12 -21.82
C ASP A 108 12.46 -16.34 -21.41
N LEU A 109 11.79 -17.37 -20.88
CA LEU A 109 12.45 -18.61 -20.50
C LEU A 109 12.43 -19.63 -21.66
N PRO A 110 13.51 -20.40 -21.88
CA PRO A 110 13.61 -21.34 -23.02
C PRO A 110 12.58 -22.46 -23.01
N ASP A 111 12.09 -22.86 -21.85
CA ASP A 111 11.06 -23.89 -21.65
C ASP A 111 9.64 -23.32 -21.63
N GLY A 112 9.51 -22.06 -21.96
CA GLY A 112 8.25 -21.29 -21.92
C GLY A 112 8.03 -20.55 -20.60
N GLY A 113 7.26 -19.48 -20.65
CA GLY A 113 7.04 -18.60 -19.54
C GLY A 113 8.02 -17.40 -19.52
N GLU A 114 7.94 -16.64 -18.46
CA GLU A 114 8.65 -15.38 -18.34
C GLU A 114 9.12 -15.17 -16.89
N MET A 115 10.23 -14.46 -16.74
CA MET A 115 10.75 -14.04 -15.45
C MET A 115 10.91 -12.51 -15.44
N GLY A 116 10.23 -11.86 -14.50
CA GLY A 116 10.38 -10.43 -14.27
C GLY A 116 11.50 -10.12 -13.29
N TYR A 117 12.15 -8.98 -13.49
CA TYR A 117 13.23 -8.48 -12.66
C TYR A 117 13.04 -7.02 -12.32
N LEU A 118 13.38 -6.64 -11.09
CA LEU A 118 13.59 -5.26 -10.69
C LEU A 118 15.08 -4.92 -10.85
N LEU A 119 15.37 -3.79 -11.45
CA LEU A 119 16.72 -3.38 -11.78
C LEU A 119 17.31 -2.49 -10.67
N PRO A 120 18.34 -2.94 -9.91
CA PRO A 120 19.17 -2.08 -9.09
C PRO A 120 19.98 -1.08 -9.94
N ILE A 121 20.65 -0.11 -9.31
CA ILE A 121 21.39 0.94 -10.02
C ILE A 121 22.44 0.40 -10.98
N GLU A 122 23.15 -0.67 -10.58
CA GLU A 122 24.23 -1.31 -11.35
C GLU A 122 23.74 -2.38 -12.35
N ALA A 123 22.43 -2.59 -12.47
CA ALA A 123 21.87 -3.66 -13.29
C ALA A 123 22.30 -3.56 -14.77
N LYS A 124 22.48 -4.72 -15.39
CA LYS A 124 22.80 -4.87 -16.81
C LYS A 124 21.75 -5.75 -17.49
N ARG A 125 21.20 -5.28 -18.61
CA ARG A 125 20.12 -6.00 -19.32
C ARG A 125 20.55 -7.34 -19.89
N ASP A 126 21.80 -7.51 -20.22
CA ASP A 126 22.40 -8.77 -20.72
C ASP A 126 22.81 -9.72 -19.59
N GLU A 127 22.80 -9.27 -18.32
CA GLU A 127 23.18 -10.02 -17.14
C GLU A 127 22.07 -10.01 -16.05
N LEU A 128 20.78 -10.02 -16.42
CA LEU A 128 19.64 -9.87 -15.49
C LEU A 128 19.69 -10.83 -14.30
N PHE A 129 20.01 -12.08 -14.56
CA PHE A 129 20.02 -13.12 -13.52
C PHE A 129 21.02 -12.83 -12.39
N THR A 130 22.15 -12.19 -12.70
CA THR A 130 23.23 -11.92 -11.74
C THR A 130 23.22 -10.52 -11.17
N THR A 131 22.58 -9.57 -11.87
CA THR A 131 22.61 -8.15 -11.52
C THR A 131 21.28 -7.57 -11.11
N SER A 132 20.19 -8.34 -11.18
CA SER A 132 18.83 -7.85 -10.93
C SER A 132 18.07 -8.72 -9.93
N ILE A 133 17.01 -8.17 -9.33
CA ILE A 133 16.19 -8.85 -8.33
C ILE A 133 15.04 -9.57 -9.02
N PRO A 134 15.00 -10.92 -9.04
CA PRO A 134 13.86 -11.66 -9.58
C PRO A 134 12.59 -11.35 -8.80
N MET A 135 11.48 -11.17 -9.50
CA MET A 135 10.18 -10.95 -8.87
C MET A 135 9.74 -12.13 -7.98
N ASP A 136 10.17 -13.33 -8.31
CA ASP A 136 9.95 -14.53 -7.48
C ASP A 136 10.61 -14.42 -6.09
N ASP A 137 11.68 -13.67 -5.95
CA ASP A 137 12.31 -13.41 -4.66
C ASP A 137 11.39 -12.60 -3.73
N LEU A 138 10.53 -11.73 -4.26
CA LEU A 138 9.54 -11.00 -3.46
C LEU A 138 8.55 -11.98 -2.83
N LYS A 139 8.08 -12.98 -3.59
CA LYS A 139 7.23 -14.05 -3.07
C LYS A 139 7.95 -14.88 -1.98
N ARG A 140 9.20 -15.24 -2.20
CA ARG A 140 10.00 -16.01 -1.20
C ARG A 140 10.20 -15.18 0.08
N ILE A 141 10.55 -13.90 -0.05
CA ILE A 141 10.71 -12.99 1.08
C ILE A 141 9.40 -12.82 1.85
N SER A 142 8.27 -12.70 1.16
CA SER A 142 6.97 -12.62 1.79
C SER A 142 6.64 -13.87 2.62
N SER A 143 7.05 -15.04 2.15
CA SER A 143 6.87 -16.30 2.86
C SER A 143 7.77 -16.45 4.08
N MET A 144 8.91 -15.76 4.12
CA MET A 144 9.84 -15.77 5.26
C MET A 144 9.43 -14.80 6.37
N SER A 145 8.57 -13.83 6.08
CA SER A 145 8.11 -12.84 7.06
C SER A 145 7.03 -13.39 7.99
N GLN A 146 7.15 -13.08 9.27
CA GLN A 146 6.09 -13.35 10.25
C GLN A 146 4.95 -12.33 10.20
N SER A 147 5.13 -11.18 9.52
CA SER A 147 4.15 -10.11 9.49
C SER A 147 2.74 -10.61 9.15
N LYS A 148 1.74 -9.97 9.70
CA LYS A 148 0.35 -10.23 9.37
C LYS A 148 0.06 -9.87 7.92
N HIS A 149 0.37 -8.65 7.53
CA HIS A 149 0.15 -8.17 6.17
C HIS A 149 1.45 -7.72 5.52
N MET A 150 1.61 -8.03 4.23
CA MET A 150 2.69 -7.52 3.40
C MET A 150 2.14 -7.11 2.05
N LEU A 151 2.43 -5.85 1.66
CA LEU A 151 2.05 -5.26 0.39
C LEU A 151 3.28 -4.80 -0.38
N PHE A 152 3.37 -5.21 -1.63
CA PHE A 152 4.35 -4.74 -2.60
C PHE A 152 3.65 -3.78 -3.57
N LEU A 153 4.16 -2.56 -3.69
CA LEU A 153 3.74 -1.55 -4.65
C LEU A 153 4.92 -1.33 -5.60
N ILE A 154 4.80 -1.80 -6.82
CA ILE A 154 5.89 -1.85 -7.79
C ILE A 154 5.58 -0.91 -8.96
N ASP A 155 6.17 0.27 -8.91
CA ASP A 155 6.13 1.26 -9.99
C ASP A 155 7.23 0.99 -11.00
N ALA A 156 7.06 -0.13 -11.68
CA ALA A 156 7.91 -0.61 -12.76
C ALA A 156 7.07 -1.47 -13.70
N CYS A 157 7.43 -1.47 -14.97
CA CYS A 157 6.77 -2.31 -15.97
C CYS A 157 7.50 -3.62 -16.14
N TYR A 158 6.79 -4.73 -16.01
CA TYR A 158 7.33 -6.06 -16.29
C TYR A 158 6.21 -7.07 -16.54
N GLY A 159 6.52 -8.16 -17.26
CA GLY A 159 5.65 -9.31 -17.43
C GLY A 159 5.99 -10.47 -16.47
N GLY A 160 5.14 -11.48 -16.43
CA GLY A 160 5.51 -12.75 -15.80
C GLY A 160 5.22 -12.89 -14.29
N LEU A 161 4.16 -12.24 -13.76
CA LEU A 161 3.69 -12.53 -12.39
C LEU A 161 3.00 -13.90 -12.31
N ALA A 162 3.71 -14.89 -11.78
CA ALA A 162 3.12 -16.13 -11.33
C ALA A 162 2.43 -15.92 -9.96
N ALA A 163 1.23 -15.36 -9.96
CA ALA A 163 0.45 -15.15 -8.75
C ALA A 163 -0.97 -15.68 -8.94
N THR A 164 -1.52 -16.28 -7.90
CA THR A 164 -2.88 -16.82 -7.93
C THR A 164 -3.89 -15.69 -7.78
N GLY A 165 -4.89 -15.66 -8.65
CA GLY A 165 -6.06 -14.79 -8.49
C GLY A 165 -6.96 -15.38 -7.41
N ALA A 166 -6.72 -15.09 -6.13
CA ALA A 166 -7.68 -15.38 -5.08
C ALA A 166 -8.83 -14.38 -5.12
N ARG A 167 -10.06 -14.85 -4.92
CA ARG A 167 -11.22 -13.97 -4.74
C ARG A 167 -11.18 -13.44 -3.31
N GLY A 168 -11.09 -12.11 -3.16
CA GLY A 168 -11.28 -11.45 -1.88
C GLY A 168 -12.72 -11.61 -1.35
N LEU A 169 -12.90 -11.34 -0.07
CA LEU A 169 -14.23 -11.25 0.55
C LEU A 169 -14.95 -10.01 0.03
N SER A 170 -16.28 -10.12 -0.15
CA SER A 170 -17.08 -8.95 -0.51
C SER A 170 -17.18 -7.98 0.68
N SER A 171 -17.02 -6.68 0.42
CA SER A 171 -17.21 -5.61 1.41
C SER A 171 -18.61 -5.58 2.06
N SER A 172 -19.61 -6.25 1.45
CA SER A 172 -20.94 -6.44 2.03
C SER A 172 -21.02 -7.55 3.10
N THR A 173 -19.91 -8.26 3.38
CA THR A 173 -19.87 -9.30 4.41
C THR A 173 -19.92 -8.65 5.80
N PRO A 174 -20.86 -9.07 6.71
CA PRO A 174 -20.88 -8.56 8.09
C PRO A 174 -19.51 -8.73 8.77
N ASN A 175 -19.07 -7.70 9.48
CA ASN A 175 -17.74 -7.64 10.11
C ASN A 175 -16.58 -7.82 9.11
N TYR A 176 -16.73 -7.31 7.88
CA TYR A 176 -15.76 -7.43 6.81
C TYR A 176 -14.35 -7.00 7.24
N ILE A 177 -14.20 -5.77 7.74
CA ILE A 177 -12.91 -5.23 8.20
C ILE A 177 -12.30 -6.11 9.31
N ASP A 178 -13.08 -6.51 10.32
CA ASP A 178 -12.60 -7.36 11.40
C ASP A 178 -12.09 -8.72 10.87
N LYS A 179 -12.72 -9.28 9.85
CA LYS A 179 -12.31 -10.55 9.26
C LYS A 179 -11.02 -10.39 8.45
N ILE A 180 -10.97 -9.45 7.50
CA ILE A 180 -9.82 -9.29 6.61
C ILE A 180 -8.54 -8.82 7.33
N THR A 181 -8.70 -8.16 8.49
CA THR A 181 -7.56 -7.70 9.29
C THR A 181 -6.97 -8.76 10.22
N LYS A 182 -7.65 -9.90 10.41
CA LYS A 182 -7.17 -11.02 11.23
C LYS A 182 -6.35 -12.03 10.44
N ASP A 183 -6.71 -12.28 9.19
CA ASP A 183 -6.03 -13.24 8.33
C ASP A 183 -4.75 -12.66 7.73
N LYS A 184 -3.82 -13.52 7.34
CA LYS A 184 -2.60 -13.07 6.65
C LYS A 184 -2.90 -12.54 5.25
N ALA A 185 -2.11 -11.55 4.82
CA ALA A 185 -2.13 -11.05 3.45
C ALA A 185 -0.73 -10.96 2.86
N ARG A 186 -0.59 -11.38 1.61
CA ARG A 186 0.62 -11.27 0.79
C ARG A 186 0.20 -10.77 -0.59
N GLN A 187 0.25 -9.45 -0.78
CA GLN A 187 -0.35 -8.79 -1.94
C GLN A 187 0.68 -7.98 -2.71
N ILE A 188 0.47 -7.85 -4.01
CA ILE A 188 1.30 -7.05 -4.90
C ILE A 188 0.42 -6.29 -5.88
N ILE A 189 0.76 -5.02 -6.11
CA ILE A 189 0.19 -4.17 -7.15
C ILE A 189 1.35 -3.63 -7.98
N THR A 190 1.30 -3.86 -9.30
CA THR A 190 2.32 -3.40 -10.24
C THR A 190 1.76 -2.32 -11.14
N ALA A 191 2.62 -1.42 -11.60
CA ALA A 191 2.23 -0.29 -12.43
C ALA A 191 1.72 -0.70 -13.80
N GLY A 192 2.16 -1.84 -14.33
CA GLY A 192 1.72 -2.35 -15.62
C GLY A 192 2.11 -3.80 -15.83
N GLY A 193 1.71 -4.33 -16.98
CA GLY A 193 2.01 -5.68 -17.44
C GLY A 193 3.15 -5.72 -18.47
N ARG A 194 3.26 -6.88 -19.14
CA ARG A 194 4.28 -7.11 -20.16
C ARG A 194 4.16 -6.13 -21.34
N GLY A 195 5.31 -5.53 -21.72
CA GLY A 195 5.38 -4.65 -22.87
C GLY A 195 4.76 -3.27 -22.67
N GLU A 196 4.21 -3.01 -21.50
CA GLU A 196 3.76 -1.67 -21.13
C GLU A 196 4.96 -0.87 -20.59
N GLN A 197 4.88 0.46 -20.64
CA GLN A 197 5.92 1.35 -20.12
C GLN A 197 5.34 2.23 -19.03
N VAL A 198 6.11 2.48 -17.98
CA VAL A 198 5.74 3.49 -16.99
C VAL A 198 5.67 4.85 -17.67
N VAL A 199 4.54 5.50 -17.53
CA VAL A 199 4.30 6.83 -18.10
C VAL A 199 4.63 7.87 -17.04
N GLU A 200 5.60 8.71 -17.36
CA GLU A 200 5.99 9.88 -16.56
C GLU A 200 5.61 11.15 -17.33
N LYS A 201 5.03 12.15 -16.67
CA LYS A 201 4.75 13.46 -17.28
C LYS A 201 5.22 14.58 -16.35
N SER A 202 5.87 15.59 -16.94
CA SER A 202 6.37 16.76 -16.19
C SER A 202 5.26 17.55 -15.49
N GLU A 203 4.07 17.58 -16.08
CA GLU A 203 2.89 18.24 -15.50
C GLU A 203 2.41 17.57 -14.21
N TRP A 204 2.64 16.28 -14.05
CA TRP A 204 2.35 15.54 -12.81
C TRP A 204 3.53 15.62 -11.82
N GLY A 205 4.74 15.70 -12.37
CA GLY A 205 5.99 15.60 -11.60
C GLY A 205 6.15 14.25 -10.92
N HIS A 206 5.50 13.22 -11.44
CA HIS A 206 5.42 11.84 -10.96
C HIS A 206 5.16 10.89 -12.12
N SER A 207 5.32 9.59 -11.86
CA SER A 207 4.73 8.57 -12.71
C SER A 207 3.20 8.58 -12.62
N ALA A 208 2.51 8.04 -13.64
CA ALA A 208 1.06 7.86 -13.60
C ALA A 208 0.62 6.99 -12.42
N PHE A 209 1.39 5.95 -12.09
CA PHE A 209 1.11 5.05 -10.97
C PHE A 209 1.24 5.78 -9.64
N THR A 210 2.36 6.42 -9.37
CA THR A 210 2.61 7.10 -8.09
C THR A 210 1.74 8.33 -7.90
N MET A 211 1.48 9.13 -8.95
CA MET A 211 0.52 10.23 -8.87
C MET A 211 -0.86 9.74 -8.40
N ASN A 212 -1.35 8.64 -8.97
CA ASN A 212 -2.66 8.11 -8.60
C ASN A 212 -2.62 7.38 -7.25
N LEU A 213 -1.52 6.75 -6.88
CA LEU A 213 -1.31 6.19 -5.52
C LEU A 213 -1.41 7.27 -4.44
N ILE A 214 -0.75 8.41 -4.65
CA ILE A 214 -0.86 9.58 -3.75
C ILE A 214 -2.30 10.07 -3.67
N LYS A 215 -2.99 10.25 -4.81
CA LYS A 215 -4.39 10.66 -4.82
C LYS A 215 -5.32 9.68 -4.10
N ALA A 216 -5.08 8.38 -4.25
CA ALA A 216 -5.86 7.35 -3.58
C ALA A 216 -5.73 7.44 -2.06
N LEU A 217 -4.51 7.59 -1.58
CA LEU A 217 -4.17 7.52 -0.15
C LEU A 217 -4.37 8.87 0.56
N GLU A 218 -3.80 9.97 0.03
CA GLU A 218 -3.84 11.29 0.67
C GLU A 218 -5.23 11.90 0.69
N ASN A 219 -5.98 11.74 -0.40
CA ASN A 219 -7.32 12.30 -0.56
C ASN A 219 -8.43 11.28 -0.30
N ASN A 220 -8.11 10.14 0.28
CA ASN A 220 -9.03 9.03 0.58
C ASN A 220 -9.85 8.51 -0.61
N LYS A 221 -9.38 8.78 -1.85
CA LYS A 221 -10.10 8.37 -3.07
C LYS A 221 -10.00 6.87 -3.34
N GLY A 222 -9.12 6.18 -2.65
CA GLY A 222 -8.98 4.73 -2.68
C GLY A 222 -10.02 3.99 -1.84
N ASP A 223 -10.71 4.67 -0.93
CA ASP A 223 -11.85 4.14 -0.18
C ASP A 223 -13.09 4.16 -1.09
N LEU A 224 -13.32 3.05 -1.77
CA LEU A 224 -14.36 2.96 -2.80
C LEU A 224 -15.76 2.72 -2.24
N ASN A 225 -15.85 2.19 -1.02
CA ASN A 225 -17.11 1.88 -0.34
C ASN A 225 -17.46 2.90 0.75
N ASN A 226 -16.59 3.88 1.03
CA ASN A 226 -16.71 4.93 2.04
C ASN A 226 -16.87 4.39 3.47
N ASP A 227 -16.13 3.31 3.82
CA ASP A 227 -16.14 2.74 5.17
C ASP A 227 -15.02 3.27 6.07
N GLY A 228 -14.18 4.17 5.57
CA GLY A 228 -13.05 4.78 6.27
C GLY A 228 -11.74 3.99 6.18
N TYR A 229 -11.72 2.92 5.41
CA TYR A 229 -10.55 2.07 5.21
C TYR A 229 -10.20 1.99 3.72
N ILE A 230 -8.91 1.95 3.40
CA ILE A 230 -8.47 1.65 2.04
C ILE A 230 -7.78 0.29 2.08
N THR A 231 -8.44 -0.72 1.54
CA THR A 231 -7.87 -2.06 1.40
C THR A 231 -6.94 -2.14 0.18
N ALA A 232 -6.03 -3.11 0.16
CA ALA A 232 -5.19 -3.32 -1.02
C ALA A 232 -6.00 -3.71 -2.27
N GLU A 233 -7.17 -4.34 -2.11
CA GLU A 233 -8.07 -4.65 -3.22
C GLU A 233 -8.69 -3.38 -3.81
N GLU A 234 -9.24 -2.49 -2.98
CA GLU A 234 -9.80 -1.20 -3.42
C GLU A 234 -8.73 -0.33 -4.07
N LEU A 235 -7.53 -0.26 -3.44
CA LEU A 235 -6.39 0.45 -4.00
C LEU A 235 -6.03 -0.07 -5.39
N GLY A 236 -5.98 -1.40 -5.55
CA GLY A 236 -5.71 -2.05 -6.83
C GLY A 236 -6.75 -1.72 -7.90
N LEU A 237 -8.04 -1.69 -7.54
CA LEU A 237 -9.14 -1.32 -8.44
C LEU A 237 -9.05 0.15 -8.84
N PHE A 238 -8.85 1.04 -7.86
CA PHE A 238 -8.69 2.48 -8.13
C PHE A 238 -7.49 2.74 -9.05
N LEU A 239 -6.33 2.18 -8.74
CA LEU A 239 -5.12 2.35 -9.55
C LEU A 239 -5.31 1.81 -10.96
N LYS A 240 -5.92 0.63 -11.12
CA LYS A 240 -6.20 0.05 -12.42
C LYS A 240 -7.03 0.99 -13.30
N GLU A 241 -8.10 1.58 -12.75
CA GLU A 241 -8.94 2.50 -13.50
C GLU A 241 -8.21 3.80 -13.83
N LYS A 242 -7.66 4.47 -12.81
CA LYS A 242 -7.13 5.84 -12.97
C LYS A 242 -5.83 5.89 -13.76
N VAL A 243 -4.91 4.96 -13.50
CA VAL A 243 -3.65 4.88 -14.24
C VAL A 243 -3.89 4.54 -15.71
N THR A 244 -4.81 3.62 -16.01
CA THR A 244 -5.15 3.28 -17.39
C THR A 244 -5.69 4.50 -18.16
N ILE A 245 -6.56 5.29 -17.52
CA ILE A 245 -7.09 6.53 -18.12
C ILE A 245 -5.99 7.58 -18.29
N ASP A 246 -5.24 7.90 -17.24
CA ASP A 246 -4.25 8.98 -17.24
C ASP A 246 -3.05 8.68 -18.16
N SER A 247 -2.75 7.39 -18.38
CA SER A 247 -1.71 6.93 -19.30
C SER A 247 -2.16 6.73 -20.75
N ASP A 248 -3.40 7.13 -21.10
CA ASP A 248 -3.97 6.90 -22.44
C ASP A 248 -3.95 5.40 -22.85
N ASN A 249 -4.22 4.50 -21.92
CA ASN A 249 -4.19 3.04 -22.06
C ASN A 249 -2.79 2.44 -22.33
N MET A 250 -1.72 3.18 -22.10
CA MET A 250 -0.35 2.67 -22.25
C MET A 250 0.11 1.84 -21.04
N GLN A 251 -0.62 1.92 -19.93
CA GLN A 251 -0.26 1.30 -18.66
C GLN A 251 -1.51 0.84 -17.92
N THR A 252 -1.55 -0.43 -17.53
CA THR A 252 -2.69 -1.02 -16.83
C THR A 252 -2.21 -1.75 -15.56
N PRO A 253 -2.36 -1.17 -14.37
CA PRO A 253 -1.97 -1.80 -13.11
C PRO A 253 -2.58 -3.17 -12.89
N ILE A 254 -1.78 -4.07 -12.33
CA ILE A 254 -2.17 -5.45 -12.04
C ILE A 254 -2.06 -5.69 -10.53
N SER A 255 -3.17 -6.11 -9.92
CA SER A 255 -3.21 -6.55 -8.52
C SER A 255 -3.26 -8.07 -8.43
N ARG A 256 -2.45 -8.67 -7.55
CA ARG A 256 -2.37 -10.12 -7.33
C ARG A 256 -2.10 -10.45 -5.85
N ARG A 257 -2.34 -11.73 -5.51
CA ARG A 257 -1.97 -12.34 -4.22
C ARG A 257 -0.90 -13.40 -4.42
N TYR A 258 0.05 -13.48 -3.52
CA TYR A 258 1.06 -14.56 -3.49
C TYR A 258 0.59 -15.81 -2.76
N THR A 259 -0.44 -15.67 -1.92
CA THR A 259 -1.02 -16.77 -1.12
C THR A 259 -2.53 -16.81 -1.31
N SER A 260 -3.16 -17.89 -0.87
CA SER A 260 -4.62 -18.07 -0.85
C SER A 260 -5.28 -17.48 0.40
N ASP A 261 -4.50 -16.85 1.29
CA ASP A 261 -5.03 -16.19 2.48
C ASP A 261 -5.99 -15.05 2.09
N GLU A 262 -7.07 -14.88 2.85
CA GLU A 262 -8.14 -13.91 2.57
C GLU A 262 -7.94 -12.55 3.25
N GLY A 263 -6.85 -12.36 4.02
CA GLY A 263 -6.53 -11.09 4.66
C GLY A 263 -6.26 -9.97 3.66
N GLU A 264 -6.38 -8.73 4.11
CA GLU A 264 -6.13 -7.52 3.32
C GLU A 264 -5.17 -6.60 4.05
N PHE A 265 -4.20 -6.05 3.31
CA PHE A 265 -3.45 -4.90 3.79
C PHE A 265 -4.37 -3.69 3.83
N VAL A 266 -4.42 -2.98 4.95
CA VAL A 266 -5.35 -1.86 5.17
C VAL A 266 -4.58 -0.59 5.49
N PHE A 267 -4.98 0.51 4.85
CA PHE A 267 -4.58 1.87 5.20
C PHE A 267 -5.73 2.57 5.93
N ILE A 268 -5.40 3.26 7.02
CA ILE A 268 -6.32 4.08 7.80
C ILE A 268 -5.68 5.46 7.92
N ASN A 269 -6.35 6.48 7.40
CA ASN A 269 -5.80 7.84 7.40
C ASN A 269 -5.81 8.42 8.82
N LYS A 270 -4.68 8.92 9.26
CA LYS A 270 -4.50 9.52 10.58
C LYS A 270 -5.36 10.78 10.81
N VAL A 271 -5.60 11.55 9.74
CA VAL A 271 -6.39 12.78 9.82
C VAL A 271 -7.86 12.49 10.13
N GLU A 272 -8.44 11.44 9.56
CA GLU A 272 -9.83 11.05 9.84
C GLU A 272 -10.01 10.59 11.28
N ASN A 273 -9.06 9.87 11.85
CA ASN A 273 -9.09 9.48 13.26
C ASN A 273 -9.12 10.69 14.21
N ILE A 274 -8.44 11.78 13.87
CA ILE A 274 -8.46 13.03 14.67
C ILE A 274 -9.84 13.68 14.58
N ILE A 275 -10.44 13.77 13.41
CA ILE A 275 -11.77 14.38 13.20
C ILE A 275 -12.86 13.59 13.92
N ILE A 276 -12.82 12.27 13.84
CA ILE A 276 -13.79 11.40 14.54
C ILE A 276 -13.64 11.55 16.06
N ASN A 277 -12.42 11.56 16.58
CA ASN A 277 -12.18 11.73 18.01
C ASN A 277 -12.62 13.12 18.51
N GLU A 278 -12.32 14.21 17.79
CA GLU A 278 -12.79 15.55 18.14
C GLU A 278 -14.32 15.69 18.08
N ALA A 279 -14.96 15.13 17.06
CA ALA A 279 -16.41 15.11 16.96
C ALA A 279 -17.05 14.30 18.11
N THR A 280 -16.47 13.17 18.47
CA THR A 280 -16.94 12.33 19.58
C THR A 280 -16.75 13.04 20.93
N ILE A 281 -15.63 13.71 21.17
CA ILE A 281 -15.38 14.49 22.39
C ILE A 281 -16.40 15.63 22.51
N ASN A 282 -16.62 16.39 21.43
CA ASN A 282 -17.60 17.49 21.42
C ASN A 282 -19.03 17.01 21.71
N ILE A 283 -19.42 15.84 21.21
CA ILE A 283 -20.74 15.26 21.47
C ILE A 283 -20.88 14.84 22.94
N VAL A 284 -19.87 14.20 23.51
CA VAL A 284 -19.86 13.76 24.92
C VAL A 284 -19.93 14.97 25.84
N ASP A 285 -19.16 16.02 25.58
CA ASP A 285 -19.19 17.25 26.38
C ASP A 285 -20.53 17.97 26.27
N THR A 286 -21.16 17.97 25.09
CA THR A 286 -22.51 18.53 24.88
C THR A 286 -23.56 17.75 25.67
N ILE A 287 -23.52 16.41 25.64
CA ILE A 287 -24.43 15.55 26.38
C ILE A 287 -24.26 15.75 27.89
N ASN A 288 -23.03 15.80 28.39
CA ASN A 288 -22.74 16.06 29.79
C ASN A 288 -23.26 17.43 30.26
N THR A 289 -23.12 18.47 29.43
CA THR A 289 -23.64 19.81 29.70
C THR A 289 -25.18 19.82 29.75
N ILE A 290 -25.85 19.14 28.84
CA ILE A 290 -27.33 19.02 28.82
C ILE A 290 -27.85 18.28 30.08
N ASN A 291 -27.17 17.19 30.45
CA ASN A 291 -27.53 16.42 31.66
C ASN A 291 -27.32 17.27 32.93
N TYR A 292 -26.27 18.06 33.01
CA TYR A 292 -26.00 18.94 34.16
C TYR A 292 -27.05 20.06 34.28
N MET A 293 -27.53 20.61 33.15
CA MET A 293 -28.58 21.61 33.14
C MET A 293 -29.95 21.04 33.50
N SER A 294 -30.26 19.80 33.07
CA SER A 294 -31.56 19.17 33.40
C SER A 294 -31.67 18.80 34.88
N VAL A 295 -30.59 18.48 35.58
CA VAL A 295 -30.55 18.21 37.01
C VAL A 295 -30.69 19.48 37.86
N LYS A 296 -30.34 20.67 37.32
CA LYS A 296 -30.51 21.97 38.02
C LYS A 296 -31.92 22.57 37.92
N LEU A 297 -32.77 22.01 37.08
CA LEU A 297 -34.15 22.48 36.84
C LEU A 297 -35.22 21.62 37.55
N LEU A 298 -34.81 20.64 38.35
CA LEU A 298 -35.62 19.87 39.29
C LEU A 298 -35.27 20.26 40.73
#